data_f960edf16416dabf1f781272f09ba299
#
_entry.id   f960edf16416dabf1f781272f09ba299
#
_cell.length_a   1.000
_cell.length_b   1.000
_cell.length_c   1.000
_cell.angle_alpha   90.00
_cell.angle_beta   90.00
_cell.angle_gamma   90.00
#
_symmetry.space_group_name_H-M   'P 1'
#
loop_
_entity.id
_entity.type
_entity.pdbx_description
1 polymer ?
#
loop_
_entity_poly.entity_id
_entity_poly.type
_entity_poly.pdbx_seq_one_letter_code
_entity_poly.pdbx_strand_id
1 'polypeptide(L)'
;KDIVLYVISRISASGGTGHFIEFAGEAIRALSMEERMTVCNMSIECGARGGIIAPDQTTFDYVRGRERAPKGADFDRAVERWKELYSDPDARFDTEYRFDAADIEPMITYGTNPGMGVGITGTIPSDEGLSGSDRVSFSKALAYMDFRSGEPMLGKRVDYVFLGSCTNGRIEDFRQFAHAVKGRRKAPHVTAWLVPGSKGVEAQARAEGLDKILAEACLLYTSPSPRD
;
A
#
# COMPACT_ATOMS: atom_id res chain seq x y z
N LYS A 1 -1.73 -1.71 -2.67
CA LYS A 1 -0.92 -2.28 -1.56
C LYS A 1 -0.49 -3.71 -1.88
N ASP A 2 -1.37 -4.53 -2.39
CA ASP A 2 -1.09 -5.93 -2.71
C ASP A 2 0.05 -6.07 -3.72
N ILE A 3 0.07 -5.24 -4.77
CA ILE A 3 1.15 -5.20 -5.76
C ILE A 3 2.52 -5.06 -5.09
N VAL A 4 2.68 -4.06 -4.22
CA VAL A 4 3.99 -3.82 -3.60
C VAL A 4 4.35 -4.87 -2.56
N LEU A 5 3.38 -5.40 -1.81
CA LEU A 5 3.62 -6.53 -0.90
C LEU A 5 4.01 -7.79 -1.66
N TYR A 6 3.37 -8.05 -2.81
CA TYR A 6 3.74 -9.15 -3.68
C TYR A 6 5.19 -9.00 -4.16
N VAL A 7 5.56 -7.83 -4.67
CA VAL A 7 6.94 -7.55 -5.10
C VAL A 7 7.92 -7.78 -3.94
N ILE A 8 7.67 -7.20 -2.76
CA ILE A 8 8.55 -7.35 -1.59
C ILE A 8 8.67 -8.81 -1.16
N SER A 9 7.59 -9.59 -1.21
CA SER A 9 7.64 -11.03 -0.88
C SER A 9 8.53 -11.83 -1.84
N ARG A 10 8.77 -11.33 -3.06
CA ARG A 10 9.60 -11.98 -4.09
C ARG A 10 11.05 -11.53 -4.07
N ILE A 11 11.30 -10.23 -3.82
CA ILE A 11 12.65 -9.67 -3.82
C ILE A 11 13.26 -9.52 -2.42
N SER A 12 12.50 -9.81 -1.37
CA SER A 12 12.79 -9.63 0.05
C SER A 12 12.68 -8.18 0.56
N ALA A 13 12.67 -8.02 1.89
CA ALA A 13 12.67 -6.71 2.56
C ALA A 13 14.00 -5.93 2.40
N SER A 14 15.01 -6.51 1.76
CA SER A 14 16.31 -5.87 1.47
C SER A 14 16.65 -5.85 -0.02
N GLY A 15 15.77 -6.36 -0.88
CA GLY A 15 16.03 -6.53 -2.31
C GLY A 15 16.26 -5.22 -3.07
N GLY A 16 15.72 -4.10 -2.58
CA GLY A 16 15.93 -2.76 -3.14
C GLY A 16 17.05 -1.95 -2.50
N THR A 17 17.82 -2.55 -1.59
CA THR A 17 18.85 -1.83 -0.82
C THR A 17 19.86 -1.13 -1.74
N GLY A 18 20.02 0.16 -1.55
CA GLY A 18 20.95 0.98 -2.32
C GLY A 18 20.41 1.49 -3.66
N HIS A 19 19.22 1.08 -4.09
CA HIS A 19 18.62 1.41 -5.38
C HIS A 19 17.43 2.37 -5.26
N PHE A 20 17.11 3.05 -6.34
CA PHE A 20 15.79 3.58 -6.62
C PHE A 20 15.04 2.58 -7.48
N ILE A 21 13.74 2.41 -7.25
CA ILE A 21 12.91 1.49 -8.02
C ILE A 21 11.99 2.29 -8.93
N GLU A 22 12.06 2.01 -10.24
CA GLU A 22 11.04 2.47 -11.19
C GLU A 22 9.98 1.38 -11.34
N PHE A 23 8.72 1.77 -11.13
CA PHE A 23 7.59 0.89 -11.37
C PHE A 23 6.94 1.27 -12.71
N ALA A 24 6.84 0.30 -13.61
CA ALA A 24 6.32 0.50 -14.95
C ALA A 24 5.40 -0.65 -15.37
N GLY A 25 4.81 -0.53 -16.55
CA GLY A 25 3.94 -1.55 -17.14
C GLY A 25 2.46 -1.16 -17.10
N GLU A 26 1.63 -1.99 -17.73
CA GLU A 26 0.21 -1.71 -17.92
C GLU A 26 -0.55 -1.64 -16.60
N ALA A 27 -0.31 -2.60 -15.70
CA ALA A 27 -0.94 -2.65 -14.39
C ALA A 27 -0.64 -1.38 -13.56
N ILE A 28 0.60 -0.85 -13.65
CA ILE A 28 1.00 0.38 -12.94
C ILE A 28 0.34 1.60 -13.55
N ARG A 29 0.22 1.66 -14.88
CA ARG A 29 -0.48 2.77 -15.56
C ARG A 29 -1.96 2.82 -15.24
N ALA A 30 -2.59 1.67 -14.98
CA ALA A 30 -4.00 1.57 -14.62
C ALA A 30 -4.32 2.04 -13.18
N LEU A 31 -3.31 2.22 -12.32
CA LEU A 31 -3.48 2.66 -10.94
C LEU A 31 -3.93 4.12 -10.84
N SER A 32 -4.76 4.42 -9.84
CA SER A 32 -5.03 5.79 -9.40
C SER A 32 -3.79 6.46 -8.82
N MET A 33 -3.82 7.78 -8.63
CA MET A 33 -2.70 8.48 -8.00
C MET A 33 -2.45 8.02 -6.55
N GLU A 34 -3.48 7.77 -5.79
CA GLU A 34 -3.40 7.27 -4.42
C GLU A 34 -2.73 5.90 -4.37
N GLU A 35 -3.07 5.01 -5.29
CA GLU A 35 -2.43 3.70 -5.43
C GLU A 35 -0.97 3.81 -5.87
N ARG A 36 -0.65 4.69 -6.82
CA ARG A 36 0.74 4.97 -7.24
C ARG A 36 1.58 5.51 -6.09
N MET A 37 1.04 6.46 -5.33
CA MET A 37 1.71 6.99 -4.14
C MET A 37 1.95 5.90 -3.10
N THR A 38 1.02 4.96 -2.94
CA THR A 38 1.19 3.81 -2.04
C THR A 38 2.34 2.91 -2.51
N VAL A 39 2.40 2.59 -3.81
CA VAL A 39 3.47 1.76 -4.38
C VAL A 39 4.84 2.42 -4.18
N CYS A 40 4.97 3.70 -4.54
CA CYS A 40 6.22 4.43 -4.38
C CYS A 40 6.65 4.57 -2.91
N ASN A 41 5.71 4.85 -2.01
CA ASN A 41 6.01 4.99 -0.58
C ASN A 41 6.48 3.66 0.03
N MET A 42 5.81 2.56 -0.31
CA MET A 42 6.16 1.24 0.22
C MET A 42 7.42 0.63 -0.40
N SER A 43 8.03 1.25 -1.40
CA SER A 43 9.36 0.81 -1.90
C SER A 43 10.44 0.88 -0.83
N ILE A 44 10.29 1.74 0.16
CA ILE A 44 11.20 1.83 1.32
C ILE A 44 11.19 0.53 2.13
N GLU A 45 10.05 -0.18 2.15
CA GLU A 45 9.86 -1.44 2.88
C GLU A 45 10.69 -2.61 2.32
N CYS A 46 11.22 -2.47 1.09
CA CYS A 46 12.21 -3.41 0.53
C CYS A 46 13.64 -2.85 0.56
N GLY A 47 13.89 -1.83 1.36
CA GLY A 47 15.21 -1.22 1.52
C GLY A 47 15.61 -0.23 0.43
N ALA A 48 14.72 0.08 -0.52
CA ALA A 48 15.00 1.05 -1.57
C ALA A 48 15.13 2.47 -1.03
N ARG A 49 15.89 3.31 -1.72
CA ARG A 49 16.01 4.74 -1.42
C ARG A 49 14.79 5.54 -1.82
N GLY A 50 13.97 5.01 -2.71
CA GLY A 50 12.72 5.59 -3.16
C GLY A 50 12.13 4.79 -4.30
N GLY A 51 10.85 5.08 -4.61
CA GLY A 51 10.13 4.52 -5.74
C GLY A 51 9.63 5.64 -6.63
N ILE A 52 9.65 5.43 -7.94
CA ILE A 52 9.16 6.37 -8.94
C ILE A 52 8.25 5.68 -9.94
N ILE A 53 7.32 6.47 -10.46
CA ILE A 53 6.45 6.12 -11.59
C ILE A 53 6.47 7.30 -12.53
N ALA A 54 6.75 7.08 -13.81
CA ALA A 54 6.74 8.14 -14.81
C ALA A 54 5.37 8.84 -14.85
N PRO A 55 5.33 10.17 -14.92
CA PRO A 55 4.07 10.92 -14.94
C PRO A 55 3.33 10.73 -16.26
N ASP A 56 2.03 10.46 -16.17
CA ASP A 56 1.13 10.34 -17.32
C ASP A 56 -0.14 11.17 -17.12
N GLN A 57 -1.15 10.96 -17.94
CA GLN A 57 -2.40 11.71 -17.88
C GLN A 57 -3.06 11.64 -16.50
N THR A 58 -3.01 10.49 -15.82
CA THR A 58 -3.54 10.34 -14.45
C THR A 58 -2.84 11.30 -13.47
N THR A 59 -1.51 11.44 -13.62
CA THR A 59 -0.72 12.38 -12.81
C THR A 59 -1.08 13.84 -13.16
N PHE A 60 -1.20 14.16 -14.44
CA PHE A 60 -1.52 15.53 -14.86
C PHE A 60 -2.90 15.96 -14.39
N ASP A 61 -3.90 15.10 -14.51
CA ASP A 61 -5.26 15.37 -14.04
C ASP A 61 -5.33 15.49 -12.51
N TYR A 62 -4.57 14.69 -11.79
CA TYR A 62 -4.49 14.78 -10.33
C TYR A 62 -3.88 16.09 -9.85
N VAL A 63 -2.87 16.62 -10.54
CA VAL A 63 -2.19 17.87 -10.18
C VAL A 63 -2.99 19.10 -10.62
N ARG A 64 -3.74 18.98 -11.72
CA ARG A 64 -4.51 20.10 -12.31
C ARG A 64 -5.46 20.72 -11.30
N GLY A 65 -5.39 22.04 -11.18
CA GLY A 65 -6.28 22.82 -10.32
C GLY A 65 -5.92 22.84 -8.82
N ARG A 66 -4.90 22.12 -8.39
CA ARG A 66 -4.44 22.20 -7.01
C ARG A 66 -3.84 23.58 -6.72
N GLU A 67 -3.94 24.01 -5.46
CA GLU A 67 -3.58 25.36 -5.03
C GLU A 67 -2.17 25.78 -5.46
N ARG A 68 -1.19 24.88 -5.30
CA ARG A 68 0.23 25.13 -5.58
C ARG A 68 0.68 24.66 -6.96
N ALA A 69 -0.22 24.10 -7.75
CA ALA A 69 0.10 23.70 -9.11
C ALA A 69 0.19 24.92 -10.05
N PRO A 70 1.00 24.84 -11.12
CA PRO A 70 0.96 25.82 -12.19
C PRO A 70 -0.45 25.98 -12.75
N LYS A 71 -0.80 27.14 -13.27
CA LYS A 71 -2.15 27.47 -13.77
C LYS A 71 -2.12 27.95 -15.23
N GLY A 72 -3.20 27.69 -15.95
CA GLY A 72 -3.34 28.14 -17.34
C GLY A 72 -2.19 27.66 -18.23
N ALA A 73 -1.64 28.55 -19.05
CA ALA A 73 -0.54 28.25 -19.97
C ALA A 73 0.74 27.75 -19.29
N ASP A 74 0.96 28.11 -18.00
CA ASP A 74 2.10 27.57 -17.24
C ASP A 74 1.93 26.11 -16.92
N PHE A 75 0.70 25.67 -16.68
CA PHE A 75 0.40 24.25 -16.49
C PHE A 75 0.66 23.45 -17.78
N ASP A 76 0.22 23.98 -18.91
CA ASP A 76 0.40 23.30 -20.21
C ASP A 76 1.91 23.17 -20.54
N ARG A 77 2.68 24.22 -20.30
CA ARG A 77 4.15 24.14 -20.43
C ARG A 77 4.80 23.16 -19.46
N ALA A 78 4.27 23.06 -18.25
CA ALA A 78 4.76 22.09 -17.28
C ALA A 78 4.46 20.66 -17.73
N VAL A 79 3.25 20.39 -18.26
CA VAL A 79 2.88 19.07 -18.77
C VAL A 79 3.81 18.64 -19.91
N GLU A 80 4.16 19.53 -20.85
CA GLU A 80 5.08 19.18 -21.94
C GLU A 80 6.46 18.75 -21.38
N ARG A 81 6.97 19.45 -20.38
CA ARG A 81 8.23 19.05 -19.71
C ARG A 81 8.09 17.76 -18.90
N TRP A 82 6.92 17.51 -18.27
CA TRP A 82 6.71 16.28 -17.50
C TRP A 82 6.60 15.04 -18.39
N LYS A 83 6.16 15.19 -19.64
CA LYS A 83 6.16 14.10 -20.63
C LYS A 83 7.56 13.60 -20.99
N GLU A 84 8.59 14.44 -20.78
CA GLU A 84 10.00 14.08 -21.02
C GLU A 84 10.61 13.26 -19.85
N LEU A 85 9.88 13.05 -18.75
CA LEU A 85 10.37 12.35 -17.56
C LEU A 85 10.18 10.82 -17.62
N TYR A 86 9.88 10.27 -18.79
CA TYR A 86 9.94 8.83 -19.02
C TYR A 86 11.38 8.38 -19.19
N SER A 87 11.68 7.17 -18.72
CA SER A 87 12.94 6.54 -19.06
C SER A 87 13.07 6.32 -20.54
N ASP A 88 14.25 6.54 -21.09
CA ASP A 88 14.53 6.33 -22.50
C ASP A 88 14.28 4.86 -22.90
N PRO A 89 13.90 4.58 -24.15
CA PRO A 89 13.64 3.21 -24.60
C PRO A 89 14.84 2.28 -24.50
N ASP A 90 16.05 2.83 -24.49
CA ASP A 90 17.32 2.13 -24.36
C ASP A 90 17.96 2.29 -22.97
N ALA A 91 17.21 2.80 -21.99
CA ALA A 91 17.66 2.92 -20.60
C ALA A 91 18.10 1.55 -20.07
N ARG A 92 19.25 1.55 -19.36
CA ARG A 92 19.79 0.35 -18.74
C ARG A 92 19.58 0.42 -17.24
N PHE A 93 19.00 -0.64 -16.71
CA PHE A 93 18.78 -0.82 -15.28
C PHE A 93 19.76 -1.85 -14.72
N ASP A 94 20.20 -1.66 -13.47
CA ASP A 94 21.09 -2.61 -12.79
C ASP A 94 20.41 -3.98 -12.62
N THR A 95 19.10 -3.97 -12.35
CA THR A 95 18.30 -5.18 -12.17
C THR A 95 16.86 -4.92 -12.66
N GLU A 96 16.29 -5.90 -13.32
CA GLU A 96 14.93 -5.87 -13.82
C GLU A 96 14.13 -7.06 -13.30
N TYR A 97 12.95 -6.81 -12.72
CA TYR A 97 11.99 -7.83 -12.32
C TYR A 97 10.71 -7.66 -13.12
N ARG A 98 10.14 -8.76 -13.59
CA ARG A 98 8.87 -8.77 -14.31
C ARG A 98 7.89 -9.68 -13.59
N PHE A 99 6.69 -9.16 -13.34
CA PHE A 99 5.61 -9.88 -12.68
C PHE A 99 4.34 -9.76 -13.50
N ASP A 100 3.57 -10.85 -13.54
CA ASP A 100 2.22 -10.82 -14.10
C ASP A 100 1.25 -10.34 -13.01
N ALA A 101 0.46 -9.32 -13.31
CA ALA A 101 -0.54 -8.80 -12.38
C ALA A 101 -1.67 -9.83 -12.10
N ALA A 102 -1.88 -10.78 -13.00
CA ALA A 102 -2.85 -11.86 -12.80
C ALA A 102 -2.46 -12.83 -11.66
N ASP A 103 -1.18 -12.86 -11.29
CA ASP A 103 -0.68 -13.69 -10.19
C ASP A 103 -0.87 -13.04 -8.82
N ILE A 104 -1.34 -11.78 -8.78
CA ILE A 104 -1.44 -10.98 -7.55
C ILE A 104 -2.85 -11.09 -6.98
N GLU A 105 -3.01 -11.87 -5.93
CA GLU A 105 -4.21 -11.88 -5.10
C GLU A 105 -4.09 -10.88 -3.93
N PRO A 106 -5.14 -10.62 -3.16
CA PRO A 106 -5.03 -9.84 -1.93
C PRO A 106 -3.96 -10.40 -1.00
N MET A 107 -3.03 -9.57 -0.57
CA MET A 107 -1.83 -9.96 0.17
C MET A 107 -1.96 -9.67 1.66
N ILE A 108 -1.36 -10.55 2.46
CA ILE A 108 -1.24 -10.40 3.91
C ILE A 108 0.17 -10.79 4.36
N THR A 109 0.63 -10.25 5.49
CA THR A 109 1.88 -10.68 6.11
C THR A 109 1.60 -11.65 7.25
N TYR A 110 2.37 -12.73 7.31
CA TYR A 110 2.30 -13.74 8.39
C TYR A 110 3.38 -13.56 9.44
N GLY A 111 4.21 -12.53 9.31
CA GLY A 111 5.35 -12.30 10.21
C GLY A 111 5.56 -10.83 10.53
N THR A 112 6.78 -10.49 10.93
CA THR A 112 7.14 -9.19 11.51
C THR A 112 7.75 -8.21 10.50
N ASN A 113 7.85 -8.56 9.24
CA ASN A 113 8.31 -7.67 8.17
C ASN A 113 7.56 -7.93 6.86
N PRO A 114 7.52 -6.96 5.94
CA PRO A 114 6.76 -7.07 4.70
C PRO A 114 7.28 -8.11 3.70
N GLY A 115 8.52 -8.60 3.86
CA GLY A 115 9.05 -9.73 3.09
C GLY A 115 8.37 -11.06 3.45
N MET A 116 7.72 -11.14 4.62
CA MET A 116 6.92 -12.28 5.06
C MET A 116 5.48 -12.17 4.55
N GLY A 117 5.32 -11.88 3.26
CA GLY A 117 4.04 -11.76 2.57
C GLY A 117 3.60 -13.07 1.94
N VAL A 118 2.27 -13.30 1.96
CA VAL A 118 1.61 -14.42 1.29
C VAL A 118 0.23 -13.96 0.81
N GLY A 119 -0.31 -14.61 -0.21
CA GLY A 119 -1.70 -14.38 -0.61
C GLY A 119 -2.68 -14.78 0.48
N ILE A 120 -3.82 -14.09 0.55
CA ILE A 120 -4.82 -14.31 1.61
C ILE A 120 -5.37 -15.74 1.62
N THR A 121 -5.42 -16.40 0.46
CA THR A 121 -5.86 -17.80 0.33
C THR A 121 -4.73 -18.81 0.61
N GLY A 122 -3.50 -18.32 0.78
CA GLY A 122 -2.33 -19.13 1.01
C GLY A 122 -2.17 -19.65 2.44
N THR A 123 -1.13 -20.44 2.62
CA THR A 123 -0.69 -20.98 3.90
C THR A 123 0.65 -20.37 4.30
N ILE A 124 0.90 -20.31 5.60
CA ILE A 124 2.19 -19.90 6.14
C ILE A 124 3.27 -20.89 5.65
N PRO A 125 4.35 -20.41 5.00
CA PRO A 125 5.39 -21.27 4.48
C PRO A 125 6.06 -22.15 5.55
N SER A 126 6.74 -23.22 5.09
CA SER A 126 7.65 -23.99 5.94
C SER A 126 9.02 -23.27 6.04
N ASP A 127 9.83 -23.71 7.00
CA ASP A 127 11.22 -23.26 7.13
C ASP A 127 12.19 -24.09 6.26
N GLU A 128 11.65 -24.96 5.38
CA GLU A 128 12.43 -25.73 4.44
C GLU A 128 13.25 -24.83 3.51
N GLY A 129 14.52 -25.11 3.40
CA GLY A 129 15.45 -24.30 2.61
C GLY A 129 16.00 -23.06 3.32
N LEU A 130 15.42 -22.67 4.46
CA LEU A 130 15.99 -21.59 5.26
C LEU A 130 17.18 -22.09 6.09
N SER A 131 18.21 -21.26 6.23
CA SER A 131 19.41 -21.58 7.00
C SER A 131 19.84 -20.40 7.86
N GLY A 132 20.69 -20.67 8.85
CA GLY A 132 21.35 -19.65 9.65
C GLY A 132 20.39 -18.61 10.26
N SER A 133 20.66 -17.34 10.03
CA SER A 133 19.89 -16.19 10.56
C SER A 133 18.45 -16.17 10.07
N ASP A 134 18.19 -16.61 8.82
CA ASP A 134 16.86 -16.54 8.22
C ASP A 134 15.88 -17.48 8.88
N ARG A 135 16.33 -18.72 9.18
CA ARG A 135 15.55 -19.70 9.95
C ARG A 135 15.26 -19.20 11.36
N VAL A 136 16.24 -18.58 12.03
CA VAL A 136 16.04 -18.01 13.36
C VAL A 136 15.04 -16.84 13.32
N SER A 137 15.15 -15.97 12.33
CA SER A 137 14.23 -14.84 12.16
C SER A 137 12.82 -15.30 11.85
N PHE A 138 12.66 -16.29 10.98
CA PHE A 138 11.38 -16.91 10.66
C PHE A 138 10.72 -17.51 11.91
N SER A 139 11.45 -18.35 12.66
CA SER A 139 10.92 -18.99 13.88
C SER A 139 10.51 -17.97 14.94
N LYS A 140 11.30 -16.91 15.14
CA LYS A 140 10.96 -15.81 16.06
C LYS A 140 9.71 -15.05 15.60
N ALA A 141 9.57 -14.79 14.30
CA ALA A 141 8.42 -14.08 13.77
C ALA A 141 7.13 -14.90 13.97
N LEU A 142 7.15 -16.20 13.67
CA LEU A 142 5.99 -17.08 13.90
C LEU A 142 5.64 -17.17 15.37
N ALA A 143 6.63 -17.32 16.24
CA ALA A 143 6.40 -17.34 17.70
C ALA A 143 5.78 -16.03 18.21
N TYR A 144 6.24 -14.88 17.69
CA TYR A 144 5.68 -13.57 18.04
C TYR A 144 4.22 -13.39 17.58
N MET A 145 3.90 -13.91 16.38
CA MET A 145 2.56 -13.83 15.79
C MET A 145 1.60 -14.92 16.30
N ASP A 146 2.09 -15.86 17.09
CA ASP A 146 1.37 -17.08 17.52
C ASP A 146 0.83 -17.88 16.32
N PHE A 147 1.67 -18.02 15.29
CA PHE A 147 1.38 -18.76 14.07
C PHE A 147 2.25 -20.00 13.95
N ARG A 148 1.79 -20.96 13.15
CA ARG A 148 2.53 -22.17 12.83
C ARG A 148 2.65 -22.32 11.32
N SER A 149 3.76 -22.91 10.91
CA SER A 149 3.99 -23.30 9.53
C SER A 149 2.87 -24.22 9.01
N GLY A 150 2.44 -24.02 7.76
CA GLY A 150 1.37 -24.81 7.15
C GLY A 150 -0.06 -24.38 7.51
N GLU A 151 -0.25 -23.45 8.46
CA GLU A 151 -1.58 -22.96 8.78
C GLU A 151 -2.11 -22.00 7.70
N PRO A 152 -3.42 -22.06 7.38
CA PRO A 152 -4.02 -21.10 6.45
C PRO A 152 -4.09 -19.71 7.06
N MET A 153 -3.93 -18.68 6.24
CA MET A 153 -4.13 -17.29 6.67
C MET A 153 -5.63 -16.95 6.82
N LEU A 154 -6.45 -17.47 5.92
CA LEU A 154 -7.89 -17.24 5.96
C LEU A 154 -8.53 -17.87 7.22
N GLY A 155 -9.37 -17.09 7.89
CA GLY A 155 -10.08 -17.54 9.10
C GLY A 155 -9.32 -17.27 10.41
N LYS A 156 -8.13 -16.68 10.36
CA LYS A 156 -7.43 -16.22 11.58
C LYS A 156 -8.27 -15.17 12.30
N ARG A 157 -8.34 -15.31 13.64
CA ARG A 157 -9.04 -14.34 14.48
C ARG A 157 -8.28 -13.03 14.53
N VAL A 158 -9.00 -11.93 14.46
CA VAL A 158 -8.49 -10.57 14.56
C VAL A 158 -9.15 -9.89 15.75
N ASP A 159 -8.39 -9.27 16.63
CA ASP A 159 -8.88 -8.52 17.79
C ASP A 159 -8.81 -7.00 17.53
N TYR A 160 -7.86 -6.55 16.73
CA TYR A 160 -7.68 -5.13 16.39
C TYR A 160 -7.60 -4.93 14.90
N VAL A 161 -8.27 -3.89 14.43
CA VAL A 161 -8.19 -3.39 13.04
C VAL A 161 -7.77 -1.93 13.09
N PHE A 162 -6.78 -1.59 12.31
CA PHE A 162 -6.31 -0.21 12.17
C PHE A 162 -6.29 0.16 10.69
N LEU A 163 -7.11 1.14 10.31
CA LEU A 163 -7.08 1.74 8.98
C LEU A 163 -6.53 3.17 9.09
N GLY A 164 -5.41 3.38 8.51
CA GLY A 164 -4.68 4.64 8.54
C GLY A 164 -3.21 4.39 8.42
N SER A 165 -2.42 5.35 8.40
CA SER A 165 -0.95 5.41 8.46
C SER A 165 -0.42 6.49 7.52
N CYS A 166 0.92 6.62 7.44
CA CYS A 166 1.57 7.50 6.47
C CYS A 166 1.31 7.12 5.01
N THR A 167 1.00 5.85 4.72
CA THR A 167 0.80 5.32 3.36
C THR A 167 -0.66 5.27 2.98
N ASN A 168 -1.52 4.77 3.85
CA ASN A 168 -2.96 4.65 3.67
C ASN A 168 -3.69 5.52 4.70
N GLY A 169 -4.91 5.90 4.41
CA GLY A 169 -5.67 6.88 5.18
C GLY A 169 -6.03 8.07 4.29
N ARG A 170 -5.97 7.86 2.98
CA ARG A 170 -6.44 8.80 1.96
C ARG A 170 -7.94 8.67 1.78
N ILE A 171 -8.55 9.63 1.11
CA ILE A 171 -10.01 9.63 0.94
C ILE A 171 -10.53 8.39 0.19
N GLU A 172 -9.77 7.86 -0.77
CA GLU A 172 -10.14 6.62 -1.47
C GLU A 172 -10.19 5.41 -0.55
N ASP A 173 -9.23 5.28 0.37
CA ASP A 173 -9.22 4.19 1.34
C ASP A 173 -10.49 4.22 2.21
N PHE A 174 -10.88 5.42 2.65
CA PHE A 174 -12.12 5.59 3.44
C PHE A 174 -13.38 5.29 2.64
N ARG A 175 -13.43 5.69 1.37
CA ARG A 175 -14.56 5.38 0.48
C ARG A 175 -14.71 3.88 0.26
N GLN A 176 -13.62 3.20 -0.07
CA GLN A 176 -13.60 1.75 -0.29
C GLN A 176 -13.98 1.00 0.99
N PHE A 177 -13.42 1.40 2.13
CA PHE A 177 -13.71 0.77 3.40
C PHE A 177 -15.17 1.01 3.84
N ALA A 178 -15.67 2.24 3.73
CA ALA A 178 -17.06 2.56 4.01
C ALA A 178 -18.03 1.76 3.12
N HIS A 179 -17.70 1.59 1.83
CA HIS A 179 -18.48 0.74 0.93
C HIS A 179 -18.52 -0.73 1.42
N ALA A 180 -17.37 -1.26 1.84
CA ALA A 180 -17.26 -2.65 2.30
C ALA A 180 -18.03 -2.92 3.61
N VAL A 181 -18.11 -1.93 4.53
CA VAL A 181 -18.75 -2.09 5.85
C VAL A 181 -20.17 -1.57 5.91
N LYS A 182 -20.67 -0.89 4.89
CA LYS A 182 -22.01 -0.31 4.84
C LYS A 182 -23.08 -1.35 5.15
N GLY A 183 -23.94 -1.07 6.13
CA GLY A 183 -25.00 -1.99 6.59
C GLY A 183 -24.49 -3.20 7.38
N ARG A 184 -23.21 -3.24 7.73
CA ARG A 184 -22.61 -4.30 8.55
C ARG A 184 -22.15 -3.73 9.89
N ARG A 185 -21.89 -4.63 10.83
CA ARG A 185 -21.28 -4.28 12.12
C ARG A 185 -20.06 -5.14 12.35
N LYS A 186 -19.00 -4.55 12.93
CA LYS A 186 -17.84 -5.32 13.38
C LYS A 186 -18.24 -6.36 14.43
N ALA A 187 -17.49 -7.44 14.52
CA ALA A 187 -17.68 -8.40 15.62
C ALA A 187 -17.45 -7.72 16.98
N PRO A 188 -18.22 -8.10 18.03
CA PRO A 188 -18.15 -7.43 19.33
C PRO A 188 -16.75 -7.42 19.96
N HIS A 189 -15.97 -8.46 19.73
CA HIS A 189 -14.60 -8.59 20.27
C HIS A 189 -13.56 -7.77 19.51
N VAL A 190 -13.86 -7.28 18.30
CA VAL A 190 -12.91 -6.50 17.49
C VAL A 190 -12.95 -5.04 17.92
N THR A 191 -11.79 -4.45 18.14
CA THR A 191 -11.61 -3.00 18.24
C THR A 191 -11.06 -2.48 16.91
N ALA A 192 -11.70 -1.49 16.33
CA ALA A 192 -11.27 -0.95 15.04
C ALA A 192 -11.10 0.57 15.10
N TRP A 193 -9.93 1.04 14.69
CA TRP A 193 -9.58 2.45 14.61
C TRP A 193 -9.41 2.87 13.16
N LEU A 194 -9.91 4.07 12.87
CA LEU A 194 -9.81 4.72 11.57
C LEU A 194 -9.15 6.08 11.76
N VAL A 195 -8.00 6.26 11.17
CA VAL A 195 -7.19 7.48 11.31
C VAL A 195 -6.96 8.10 9.95
N PRO A 196 -7.61 9.24 9.65
CA PRO A 196 -7.35 9.98 8.41
C PRO A 196 -5.88 10.40 8.30
N GLY A 197 -5.35 10.38 7.09
CA GLY A 197 -3.97 10.77 6.81
C GLY A 197 -3.74 12.28 6.92
N SER A 198 -4.79 13.10 6.96
CA SER A 198 -4.69 14.54 7.17
C SER A 198 -6.03 15.14 7.60
N LYS A 199 -5.99 16.36 8.14
CA LYS A 199 -7.21 17.14 8.43
C LYS A 199 -8.06 17.41 7.19
N GLY A 200 -7.44 17.56 6.02
CA GLY A 200 -8.14 17.72 4.76
C GLY A 200 -8.94 16.46 4.39
N VAL A 201 -8.36 15.27 4.54
CA VAL A 201 -9.06 13.99 4.35
C VAL A 201 -10.17 13.82 5.37
N GLU A 202 -9.95 14.17 6.64
CA GLU A 202 -10.98 14.13 7.67
C GLU A 202 -12.18 15.02 7.30
N ALA A 203 -11.93 16.26 6.91
CA ALA A 203 -12.97 17.21 6.51
C ALA A 203 -13.75 16.68 5.29
N GLN A 204 -13.06 16.14 4.30
CA GLN A 204 -13.68 15.58 3.12
C GLN A 204 -14.52 14.34 3.45
N ALA A 205 -14.02 13.43 4.27
CA ALA A 205 -14.75 12.23 4.69
C ALA A 205 -16.05 12.60 5.43
N ARG A 206 -16.01 13.61 6.27
CA ARG A 206 -17.21 14.16 6.95
C ARG A 206 -18.18 14.80 5.96
N ALA A 207 -17.68 15.59 5.00
CA ALA A 207 -18.52 16.21 3.97
C ALA A 207 -19.24 15.17 3.09
N GLU A 208 -18.60 14.04 2.84
CA GLU A 208 -19.17 12.91 2.10
C GLU A 208 -20.03 11.97 2.98
N GLY A 209 -20.10 12.20 4.30
CA GLY A 209 -20.88 11.39 5.23
C GLY A 209 -20.30 10.00 5.52
N LEU A 210 -19.02 9.78 5.17
CA LEU A 210 -18.35 8.50 5.40
C LEU A 210 -18.18 8.21 6.89
N ASP A 211 -17.95 9.25 7.70
CA ASP A 211 -17.86 9.17 9.16
C ASP A 211 -19.10 8.53 9.80
N LYS A 212 -20.29 8.86 9.29
CA LYS A 212 -21.57 8.27 9.74
C LYS A 212 -21.66 6.79 9.41
N ILE A 213 -21.35 6.41 8.18
CA ILE A 213 -21.35 4.99 7.74
C ILE A 213 -20.39 4.18 8.60
N LEU A 214 -19.20 4.71 8.88
CA LEU A 214 -18.19 4.05 9.67
C LEU A 214 -18.58 3.95 11.15
N ALA A 215 -19.22 4.98 11.71
CA ALA A 215 -19.75 4.96 13.08
C ALA A 215 -20.90 3.94 13.23
N GLU A 216 -21.80 3.83 12.26
CA GLU A 216 -22.88 2.81 12.24
C GLU A 216 -22.31 1.38 12.24
N ALA A 217 -21.16 1.16 11.62
CA ALA A 217 -20.43 -0.10 11.66
C ALA A 217 -19.70 -0.35 13.01
N CYS A 218 -19.88 0.54 13.99
CA CYS A 218 -19.22 0.50 15.30
C CYS A 218 -17.69 0.66 15.25
N LEU A 219 -17.20 1.46 14.34
CA LEU A 219 -15.79 1.77 14.18
C LEU A 219 -15.43 3.08 14.90
N LEU A 220 -14.25 3.13 15.53
CA LEU A 220 -13.77 4.32 16.21
C LEU A 220 -13.06 5.23 15.19
N TYR A 221 -13.71 6.34 14.85
CA TYR A 221 -13.11 7.37 14.00
C TYR A 221 -12.32 8.34 14.88
N THR A 222 -11.02 8.43 14.68
CA THR A 222 -10.14 9.29 15.47
C THR A 222 -9.63 10.47 14.65
N SER A 223 -9.20 11.52 15.33
CA SER A 223 -8.55 12.65 14.66
C SER A 223 -7.22 12.24 14.00
N PRO A 224 -6.78 12.97 12.96
CA PRO A 224 -5.47 12.75 12.34
C PRO A 224 -4.34 12.79 13.36
N SER A 225 -3.22 12.19 12.99
CA SER A 225 -2.01 12.25 13.79
C SER A 225 -1.61 13.71 14.08
N PRO A 226 -1.11 14.02 15.29
CA PRO A 226 -0.63 15.37 15.62
C PRO A 226 0.59 15.81 14.82
N ARG A 227 1.09 15.01 13.93
CA ARG A 227 2.22 15.33 13.03
C ARG A 227 1.81 16.01 11.73
N ASP A 228 0.51 16.15 11.46
CA ASP A 228 -0.04 16.77 10.23
C ASP A 228 -0.54 18.21 10.48
#